data_cc08472fac830c359f8acaf4405fc112
#
_entry.id   cc08472fac830c359f8acaf4405fc112
#
_cell.length_a   1.000
_cell.length_b   1.000
_cell.length_c   1.000
_cell.angle_alpha   90.00
_cell.angle_beta   90.00
_cell.angle_gamma   90.00
#
_symmetry.space_group_name_H-M   'P 1'
#
loop_
_entity.id
_entity.type
_entity.pdbx_description
1 polymer ?
#
loop_
_entity_poly.entity_id
_entity_poly.type
_entity_poly.pdbx_seq_one_letter_code
_entity_poly.pdbx_strand_id
1 'polypeptide(L)'
;MKPGCTLFFLLCSALTVTTTAHAQTPDTATTAPYLLAGAPTFDLSISQFREDFNSQNPSLPLNEFRAIDSSPDKANLTRAASKINENLYASTALERGTLKIKSIQMTWLPIQGPEQKAAKAKAQEYMAAVIRTLTPLMTKTQSQKKLQSL
;
A
#
# COMPACT_ATOMS: atom_id res chain seq x y z
N MET A 1 8.74 -55.83 19.53
CA MET A 1 8.63 -54.66 20.32
C MET A 1 9.60 -53.56 19.91
N LYS A 2 10.81 -53.89 19.75
CA LYS A 2 11.76 -52.87 19.30
C LYS A 2 11.44 -52.36 17.92
N PRO A 3 10.95 -53.15 17.03
CA PRO A 3 10.70 -52.69 15.67
C PRO A 3 9.73 -51.54 15.63
N GLY A 4 8.83 -51.49 16.55
CA GLY A 4 7.87 -50.42 16.55
C GLY A 4 8.49 -49.04 16.78
N CYS A 5 9.52 -49.01 17.51
CA CYS A 5 10.18 -47.74 17.79
C CYS A 5 10.89 -47.18 16.60
N THR A 6 11.43 -48.03 15.81
CA THR A 6 12.15 -47.57 14.64
C THR A 6 11.26 -46.89 13.60
N LEU A 7 10.10 -47.38 13.46
CA LEU A 7 9.15 -46.80 12.55
C LEU A 7 8.84 -45.37 12.89
N PHE A 8 8.82 -45.12 14.14
CA PHE A 8 8.44 -43.85 14.64
C PHE A 8 9.37 -42.76 14.20
N PHE A 9 10.62 -43.04 14.16
CA PHE A 9 11.58 -42.04 13.77
C PHE A 9 11.48 -41.58 12.33
N LEU A 10 11.10 -42.47 11.50
CA LEU A 10 10.99 -42.14 10.10
C LEU A 10 9.98 -41.06 9.81
N LEU A 11 8.92 -41.10 10.58
CA LEU A 11 7.92 -40.11 10.42
C LEU A 11 8.38 -38.70 10.75
N CYS A 12 9.12 -38.61 11.83
CA CYS A 12 9.55 -37.31 12.26
C CYS A 12 10.48 -36.64 11.28
N SER A 13 11.31 -37.40 10.67
CA SER A 13 12.21 -36.82 9.72
C SER A 13 11.53 -36.31 8.46
N ALA A 14 10.50 -36.95 8.08
CA ALA A 14 9.77 -36.52 6.91
C ALA A 14 9.14 -35.14 7.09
N LEU A 15 8.68 -34.89 8.26
CA LEU A 15 8.01 -33.65 8.54
C LEU A 15 8.89 -32.44 8.48
N THR A 16 10.05 -32.59 8.99
CA THR A 16 10.93 -31.44 9.09
C THR A 16 11.37 -30.91 7.74
N VAL A 17 11.47 -31.79 6.82
CA VAL A 17 11.97 -31.38 5.53
C VAL A 17 11.04 -30.43 4.81
N THR A 18 9.79 -30.70 4.92
CA THR A 18 8.84 -29.94 4.16
C THR A 18 8.75 -28.49 4.55
N THR A 19 8.85 -28.28 5.83
CA THR A 19 8.62 -26.91 6.30
C THR A 19 9.76 -25.99 5.95
N THR A 20 10.92 -26.50 5.94
CA THR A 20 12.07 -25.65 5.68
C THR A 20 12.14 -25.19 4.24
N ALA A 21 11.65 -26.01 3.38
CA ALA A 21 11.70 -25.66 1.96
C ALA A 21 10.95 -24.39 1.63
N HIS A 22 9.89 -24.13 2.32
CA HIS A 22 9.07 -22.99 2.00
C HIS A 22 9.63 -21.69 2.52
N ALA A 23 10.33 -21.74 3.60
CA ALA A 23 10.74 -20.55 4.29
C ALA A 23 11.64 -19.67 3.45
N GLN A 24 12.34 -20.24 2.52
CA GLN A 24 13.29 -19.46 1.73
C GLN A 24 12.72 -18.86 0.48
N THR A 25 11.64 -19.40 0.01
CA THR A 25 11.08 -18.93 -1.23
C THR A 25 10.76 -17.44 -1.24
N PRO A 26 10.26 -16.87 -0.18
CA PRO A 26 9.95 -15.44 -0.19
C PRO A 26 11.16 -14.56 -0.40
N ASP A 27 12.32 -15.07 -0.11
CA ASP A 27 13.52 -14.27 -0.20
C ASP A 27 13.96 -14.00 -1.63
N THR A 28 13.50 -14.75 -2.56
CA THR A 28 13.69 -14.43 -3.95
C THR A 28 12.79 -13.28 -4.31
N ALA A 29 13.12 -12.16 -3.82
CA ALA A 29 12.34 -10.94 -3.92
C ALA A 29 11.77 -10.75 -5.32
N THR A 30 10.54 -11.12 -5.48
CA THR A 30 9.79 -10.76 -6.68
C THR A 30 9.27 -9.36 -6.51
N THR A 31 9.72 -8.47 -7.37
CA THR A 31 9.18 -7.12 -7.44
C THR A 31 7.71 -7.21 -7.80
N ALA A 32 6.87 -6.48 -7.08
CA ALA A 32 5.46 -6.43 -7.38
C ALA A 32 5.25 -5.99 -8.83
N PRO A 33 4.34 -6.62 -9.58
CA PRO A 33 4.18 -6.34 -11.01
C PRO A 33 3.94 -4.88 -11.35
N TYR A 34 3.23 -4.15 -10.52
CA TYR A 34 2.94 -2.75 -10.76
C TYR A 34 4.18 -1.84 -10.64
N LEU A 35 5.26 -2.33 -10.05
CA LEU A 35 6.51 -1.58 -9.91
C LEU A 35 7.46 -1.79 -11.07
N LEU A 36 7.17 -2.72 -11.96
CA LEU A 36 8.06 -3.01 -13.08
C LEU A 36 8.07 -1.88 -14.11
N ALA A 37 9.18 -1.75 -14.81
CA ALA A 37 9.26 -0.82 -15.93
C ALA A 37 8.19 -1.18 -16.96
N GLY A 38 7.50 -0.17 -17.49
CA GLY A 38 6.43 -0.39 -18.45
C GLY A 38 5.11 -0.87 -17.85
N ALA A 39 5.04 -1.08 -16.55
CA ALA A 39 3.77 -1.37 -15.90
C ALA A 39 2.81 -0.18 -16.03
N PRO A 40 1.49 -0.42 -16.09
CA PRO A 40 0.52 0.65 -16.25
C PRO A 40 0.61 1.69 -15.13
N THR A 41 0.35 2.93 -15.49
CA THR A 41 0.19 4.04 -14.54
C THR A 41 -1.25 4.54 -14.61
N PHE A 42 -1.66 5.25 -13.56
CA PHE A 42 -2.83 6.11 -13.70
C PHE A 42 -2.48 7.24 -14.68
N ASP A 43 -3.45 7.68 -15.44
CA ASP A 43 -3.24 8.79 -16.37
C ASP A 43 -3.27 10.13 -15.63
N LEU A 44 -2.40 10.26 -14.65
CA LEU A 44 -2.39 11.36 -13.71
C LEU A 44 -1.02 11.44 -13.05
N SER A 45 -0.39 12.59 -13.13
CA SER A 45 0.83 12.82 -12.36
C SER A 45 0.49 13.10 -10.90
N ILE A 46 1.50 13.00 -10.03
CA ILE A 46 1.26 13.26 -8.60
C ILE A 46 0.83 14.69 -8.34
N SER A 47 1.33 15.64 -9.10
CA SER A 47 0.94 17.04 -8.97
C SER A 47 -0.51 17.26 -9.36
N GLN A 48 -0.92 16.72 -10.49
CA GLN A 48 -2.31 16.78 -10.95
C GLN A 48 -3.26 16.10 -9.96
N PHE A 49 -2.86 14.94 -9.45
CA PHE A 49 -3.64 14.24 -8.43
C PHE A 49 -3.88 15.13 -7.21
N ARG A 50 -2.83 15.76 -6.72
CA ARG A 50 -2.93 16.63 -5.55
C ARG A 50 -3.81 17.85 -5.81
N GLU A 51 -3.69 18.47 -6.96
CA GLU A 51 -4.52 19.59 -7.36
C GLU A 51 -6.00 19.20 -7.44
N ASP A 52 -6.29 18.10 -8.10
CA ASP A 52 -7.65 17.58 -8.23
C ASP A 52 -8.23 17.20 -6.87
N PHE A 53 -7.44 16.53 -6.05
CA PHE A 53 -7.85 16.14 -4.72
C PHE A 53 -8.23 17.35 -3.88
N ASN A 54 -7.37 18.35 -3.82
CA ASN A 54 -7.57 19.53 -3.01
C ASN A 54 -8.75 20.38 -3.51
N SER A 55 -8.93 20.47 -4.82
CA SER A 55 -10.05 21.21 -5.38
C SER A 55 -11.40 20.56 -5.11
N GLN A 56 -11.44 19.24 -5.13
CA GLN A 56 -12.67 18.48 -4.90
C GLN A 56 -12.97 18.25 -3.41
N ASN A 57 -11.98 18.36 -2.56
CA ASN A 57 -12.10 18.07 -1.14
C ASN A 57 -11.46 19.19 -0.30
N PRO A 58 -12.03 20.40 -0.32
CA PRO A 58 -11.40 21.53 0.38
C PRO A 58 -11.29 21.36 1.90
N SER A 59 -12.12 20.51 2.49
CA SER A 59 -12.05 20.19 3.91
C SER A 59 -11.02 19.10 4.25
N LEU A 60 -10.41 18.50 3.25
CA LEU A 60 -9.42 17.41 3.40
C LEU A 60 -8.12 17.80 2.70
N PRO A 61 -7.38 18.81 3.18
CA PRO A 61 -6.19 19.29 2.48
C PRO A 61 -5.12 18.20 2.42
N LEU A 62 -4.52 18.07 1.26
CA LEU A 62 -3.43 17.13 1.02
C LEU A 62 -2.15 17.93 0.82
N ASN A 63 -1.18 17.67 1.68
CA ASN A 63 0.10 18.34 1.62
C ASN A 63 0.93 17.88 0.41
N GLU A 64 1.96 18.64 0.11
CA GLU A 64 2.87 18.31 -0.98
C GLU A 64 3.53 16.95 -0.77
N PHE A 65 3.60 16.17 -1.83
CA PHE A 65 4.35 14.93 -1.83
C PHE A 65 5.84 15.24 -2.01
N ARG A 66 6.64 14.76 -1.08
CA ARG A 66 8.08 14.95 -1.10
C ARG A 66 8.77 13.65 -1.45
N ALA A 67 9.77 13.75 -2.29
CA ALA A 67 10.56 12.59 -2.68
C ALA A 67 11.21 11.94 -1.46
N ILE A 68 11.13 10.62 -1.41
CA ILE A 68 11.84 9.83 -0.40
C ILE A 68 12.84 8.93 -1.10
N ASP A 69 13.99 8.74 -0.48
CA ASP A 69 15.03 7.93 -1.03
C ASP A 69 14.71 6.44 -0.82
N SER A 70 14.47 5.75 -1.92
CA SER A 70 14.25 4.32 -1.88
C SER A 70 15.21 3.66 -2.86
N SER A 71 16.24 3.08 -2.32
CA SER A 71 17.39 2.73 -3.11
C SER A 71 17.23 1.66 -4.17
N PRO A 72 16.52 0.53 -4.00
CA PRO A 72 16.61 -0.49 -5.04
C PRO A 72 15.89 -0.14 -6.33
N ASP A 73 14.96 0.79 -6.30
CA ASP A 73 14.06 1.04 -7.43
C ASP A 73 14.41 2.29 -8.24
N LYS A 74 15.56 2.89 -7.97
CA LYS A 74 15.94 4.20 -8.55
C LYS A 74 15.93 4.25 -10.07
N ALA A 75 16.12 3.14 -10.72
CA ALA A 75 16.18 3.11 -12.17
C ALA A 75 14.81 3.38 -12.82
N ASN A 76 13.74 2.87 -12.23
CA ASN A 76 12.41 2.86 -12.83
C ASN A 76 11.40 3.68 -12.09
N LEU A 77 11.63 3.96 -10.81
CA LEU A 77 10.66 4.54 -9.92
C LEU A 77 11.22 5.74 -9.17
N THR A 78 10.31 6.64 -8.85
CA THR A 78 10.52 7.66 -7.83
C THR A 78 9.47 7.43 -6.76
N ARG A 79 9.86 7.54 -5.50
CA ARG A 79 8.92 7.43 -4.39
C ARG A 79 8.74 8.78 -3.73
N ALA A 80 7.52 9.05 -3.33
CA ALA A 80 7.18 10.29 -2.66
C ALA A 80 6.14 10.03 -1.58
N ALA A 81 6.16 10.84 -0.55
CA ALA A 81 5.22 10.73 0.55
C ALA A 81 4.71 12.10 0.99
N SER A 82 3.51 12.10 1.52
CA SER A 82 2.87 13.28 2.09
C SER A 82 2.32 12.91 3.47
N LYS A 83 2.73 13.67 4.48
CA LYS A 83 2.16 13.56 5.82
C LYS A 83 0.87 14.36 5.85
N ILE A 84 -0.23 13.71 6.18
CA ILE A 84 -1.53 14.36 6.28
C ILE A 84 -1.76 14.88 7.68
N ASN A 85 -1.54 14.01 8.68
CA ASN A 85 -1.58 14.36 10.08
C ASN A 85 -0.69 13.38 10.87
N GLU A 86 -0.70 13.46 12.18
CA GLU A 86 0.15 12.60 13.01
C GLU A 86 -0.14 11.12 12.87
N ASN A 87 -1.32 10.77 12.38
CA ASN A 87 -1.79 9.40 12.31
C ASN A 87 -2.00 8.89 10.91
N LEU A 88 -1.84 9.73 9.91
CA LEU A 88 -2.16 9.38 8.53
C LEU A 88 -1.16 9.98 7.58
N TYR A 89 -0.63 9.16 6.70
CA TYR A 89 0.20 9.64 5.61
C TYR A 89 -0.01 8.81 4.35
N ALA A 90 0.29 9.41 3.22
CA ALA A 90 0.20 8.77 1.92
C ALA A 90 1.60 8.58 1.35
N SER A 91 1.83 7.47 0.69
CA SER A 91 3.05 7.23 -0.06
C SER A 91 2.72 6.75 -1.46
N THR A 92 3.57 7.08 -2.40
CA THR A 92 3.35 6.78 -3.81
C THR A 92 4.58 6.17 -4.43
N ALA A 93 4.36 5.31 -5.42
CA ALA A 93 5.36 4.92 -6.39
C ALA A 93 5.00 5.60 -7.70
N LEU A 94 5.95 6.32 -8.27
CA LEU A 94 5.76 7.15 -9.44
C LEU A 94 6.65 6.67 -10.58
N GLU A 95 6.18 6.78 -11.80
CA GLU A 95 7.00 6.53 -12.97
C GLU A 95 8.08 7.58 -13.08
N ARG A 96 9.32 7.14 -13.26
CA ARG A 96 10.43 8.05 -13.37
C ARG A 96 10.33 8.85 -14.67
N GLY A 97 10.50 10.14 -14.54
CA GLY A 97 10.43 11.07 -15.68
C GLY A 97 9.09 11.75 -15.80
N THR A 98 8.01 11.01 -15.82
CA THR A 98 6.66 11.57 -15.96
C THR A 98 6.00 11.91 -14.63
N LEU A 99 6.43 11.26 -13.55
CA LEU A 99 5.84 11.33 -12.21
C LEU A 99 4.38 10.87 -12.20
N LYS A 100 3.97 10.08 -13.18
CA LYS A 100 2.66 9.44 -13.17
C LYS A 100 2.58 8.39 -12.09
N ILE A 101 1.42 8.25 -11.51
CA ILE A 101 1.20 7.40 -10.33
C ILE A 101 1.13 5.93 -10.75
N LYS A 102 2.00 5.11 -10.19
CA LYS A 102 1.91 3.65 -10.30
C LYS A 102 1.11 3.05 -9.15
N SER A 103 1.27 3.58 -7.96
CA SER A 103 0.51 3.15 -6.79
C SER A 103 0.42 4.25 -5.75
N ILE A 104 -0.64 4.21 -4.97
CA ILE A 104 -0.80 5.05 -3.78
C ILE A 104 -1.12 4.13 -2.61
N GLN A 105 -0.42 4.35 -1.50
CA GLN A 105 -0.67 3.70 -0.24
C GLN A 105 -1.04 4.73 0.81
N MET A 106 -2.08 4.42 1.57
CA MET A 106 -2.45 5.21 2.74
C MET A 106 -2.12 4.41 3.98
N THR A 107 -1.35 4.99 4.87
CA THR A 107 -1.00 4.36 6.14
C THR A 107 -1.64 5.12 7.28
N TRP A 108 -2.44 4.41 8.05
CA TRP A 108 -3.07 4.94 9.24
C TRP A 108 -2.48 4.27 10.47
N LEU A 109 -2.05 5.13 11.41
CA LEU A 109 -1.50 4.68 12.69
C LEU A 109 -2.60 4.82 13.74
N PRO A 110 -3.15 3.70 14.26
CA PRO A 110 -4.19 3.76 15.28
C PRO A 110 -3.70 4.45 16.54
N ILE A 111 -4.55 5.28 17.11
CA ILE A 111 -4.30 5.91 18.40
C ILE A 111 -5.23 5.34 19.46
N GLN A 112 -4.80 5.44 20.69
CA GLN A 112 -5.61 5.05 21.83
C GLN A 112 -6.30 6.28 22.42
N GLY A 113 -7.44 6.05 23.08
CA GLY A 113 -8.13 7.10 23.80
C GLY A 113 -9.36 7.65 23.09
N PRO A 114 -9.94 8.74 23.63
CA PRO A 114 -11.23 9.24 23.19
C PRO A 114 -11.25 9.76 21.74
N GLU A 115 -10.12 10.14 21.22
CA GLU A 115 -10.02 10.67 19.86
C GLU A 115 -9.88 9.61 18.78
N GLN A 116 -9.76 8.36 19.17
CA GLN A 116 -9.56 7.25 18.23
C GLN A 116 -10.65 7.20 17.15
N LYS A 117 -11.89 7.34 17.57
CA LYS A 117 -13.03 7.25 16.65
C LYS A 117 -13.01 8.37 15.60
N ALA A 118 -12.72 9.58 16.04
CA ALA A 118 -12.65 10.73 15.15
C ALA A 118 -11.46 10.62 14.18
N ALA A 119 -10.31 10.18 14.67
CA ALA A 119 -9.13 9.98 13.84
C ALA A 119 -9.37 8.91 12.78
N LYS A 120 -10.01 7.82 13.16
CA LYS A 120 -10.37 6.76 12.22
C LYS A 120 -11.32 7.26 11.14
N ALA A 121 -12.35 7.99 11.53
CA ALA A 121 -13.32 8.55 10.59
C ALA A 121 -12.64 9.50 9.61
N LYS A 122 -11.76 10.34 10.08
CA LYS A 122 -11.00 11.26 9.23
C LYS A 122 -10.11 10.49 8.24
N ALA A 123 -9.42 9.47 8.70
CA ALA A 123 -8.60 8.63 7.83
C ALA A 123 -9.45 7.98 6.73
N GLN A 124 -10.61 7.47 7.07
CA GLN A 124 -11.54 6.87 6.10
C GLN A 124 -12.07 7.89 5.09
N GLU A 125 -12.30 9.12 5.50
CA GLU A 125 -12.69 10.20 4.59
C GLU A 125 -11.60 10.47 3.55
N TYR A 126 -10.34 10.55 3.98
CA TYR A 126 -9.21 10.72 3.08
C TYR A 126 -9.07 9.54 2.12
N MET A 127 -9.16 8.32 2.62
CA MET A 127 -9.05 7.12 1.80
C MET A 127 -10.14 7.06 0.73
N ALA A 128 -11.38 7.35 1.11
CA ALA A 128 -12.50 7.39 0.16
C ALA A 128 -12.31 8.50 -0.88
N ALA A 129 -11.80 9.65 -0.47
CA ALA A 129 -11.52 10.76 -1.37
C ALA A 129 -10.39 10.42 -2.36
N VAL A 130 -9.38 9.68 -1.95
CA VAL A 130 -8.33 9.17 -2.84
C VAL A 130 -8.95 8.26 -3.91
N ILE A 131 -9.77 7.32 -3.50
CA ILE A 131 -10.46 6.42 -4.45
C ILE A 131 -11.29 7.23 -5.45
N ARG A 132 -12.02 8.22 -4.96
CA ARG A 132 -12.88 9.06 -5.79
C ARG A 132 -12.08 9.92 -6.77
N THR A 133 -10.94 10.42 -6.36
CA THR A 133 -10.07 11.23 -7.22
C THR A 133 -9.44 10.39 -8.33
N LEU A 134 -9.09 9.15 -8.03
CA LEU A 134 -8.55 8.22 -9.02
C LEU A 134 -9.64 7.64 -9.94
N THR A 135 -10.89 7.74 -9.53
CA THR A 135 -12.03 7.21 -10.30
C THR A 135 -13.08 8.31 -10.40
N PRO A 136 -12.91 9.28 -11.32
CA PRO A 136 -13.71 10.51 -11.32
C PRO A 136 -15.21 10.32 -11.45
N LEU A 137 -15.65 9.20 -12.02
CA LEU A 137 -17.08 8.92 -12.17
C LEU A 137 -17.71 8.33 -10.91
N MET A 138 -16.90 8.06 -9.89
CA MET A 138 -17.39 7.45 -8.66
C MET A 138 -17.92 8.52 -7.71
N THR A 139 -19.12 8.28 -7.19
CA THR A 139 -19.70 9.17 -6.18
C THR A 139 -19.06 8.96 -4.81
N LYS A 140 -19.31 9.91 -3.90
CA LYS A 140 -18.82 9.80 -2.53
C LYS A 140 -19.28 8.50 -1.86
N THR A 141 -20.56 8.17 -2.00
CA THR A 141 -21.12 6.94 -1.43
C THR A 141 -20.50 5.70 -2.02
N GLN A 142 -20.28 5.68 -3.33
CA GLN A 142 -19.63 4.54 -4.00
C GLN A 142 -18.19 4.37 -3.55
N SER A 143 -17.46 5.48 -3.37
CA SER A 143 -16.07 5.41 -2.91
C SER A 143 -15.96 4.91 -1.48
N GLN A 144 -16.90 5.30 -0.62
CA GLN A 144 -16.96 4.78 0.74
C GLN A 144 -17.29 3.29 0.78
N LYS A 145 -18.23 2.86 -0.05
CA LYS A 145 -18.54 1.43 -0.19
C LYS A 145 -17.34 0.64 -0.71
N LYS A 146 -16.65 1.19 -1.69
CA LYS A 146 -15.46 0.54 -2.26
C LYS A 146 -14.39 0.37 -1.19
N LEU A 147 -14.15 1.40 -0.41
CA LEU A 147 -13.19 1.35 0.69
C LEU A 147 -13.54 0.25 1.70
N GLN A 148 -14.81 0.16 2.07
CA GLN A 148 -15.27 -0.85 3.03
C GLN A 148 -15.14 -2.28 2.50
N SER A 149 -15.14 -2.44 1.20
CA SER A 149 -15.01 -3.76 0.56
C SER A 149 -13.56 -4.24 0.42
N LEU A 150 -12.62 -3.40 0.70
CA LEU A 150 -11.21 -3.74 0.65
C LEU A 150 -10.75 -4.40 1.93
#